data_e51af87f117680f0c8af4f827e212afb
#
_entry.id   e51af87f117680f0c8af4f827e212afb
#
_cell.length_a   1.000
_cell.length_b   1.000
_cell.length_c   1.000
_cell.angle_alpha   90.00
_cell.angle_beta   90.00
_cell.angle_gamma   90.00
#
_symmetry.space_group_name_H-M   'P 1'
#
loop_
_entity.id
_entity.type
_entity.pdbx_description
1 polymer ?
#
loop_
_entity_poly.entity_id
_entity_poly.type
_entity_poly.pdbx_seq_one_letter_code
_entity_poly.pdbx_strand_id
1 'polypeptide(L)'
;MIAVVAFLSLLLSCKTTPQQTLELKESIARGAGVYENFCMNCHMPNGEGITNAFPPLAKADYLMNKRRESIKAVKYGLSGEITVNGVTYNSSMAALGLSDHEVADVMNYVLNSWGNDDGKIVTPAEVSKIEP
;
A
#
# COMPACT_ATOMS: atom_id res chain seq x y z
N MET A 1 24.26 -3.42 52.12
CA MET A 1 24.67 -3.90 50.79
C MET A 1 23.42 -3.81 49.91
N ILE A 2 23.33 -2.80 49.06
CA ILE A 2 22.17 -2.58 48.17
C ILE A 2 22.62 -3.03 46.78
N ALA A 3 22.00 -4.12 46.26
CA ALA A 3 22.25 -4.61 44.91
C ALA A 3 21.44 -3.77 43.93
N VAL A 4 22.11 -3.00 43.08
CA VAL A 4 21.52 -2.26 41.96
C VAL A 4 21.37 -3.25 40.79
N VAL A 5 20.16 -3.68 40.55
CA VAL A 5 19.82 -4.47 39.35
C VAL A 5 19.66 -3.50 38.20
N ALA A 6 20.66 -3.42 37.33
CA ALA A 6 20.58 -2.66 36.07
C ALA A 6 19.69 -3.42 35.07
N PHE A 7 18.49 -2.91 34.85
CA PHE A 7 17.61 -3.36 33.74
C PHE A 7 18.17 -2.85 32.42
N LEU A 8 18.85 -3.72 31.70
CA LEU A 8 19.32 -3.46 30.34
C LEU A 8 18.14 -3.63 29.38
N SER A 9 17.44 -2.52 29.07
CA SER A 9 16.38 -2.49 28.06
C SER A 9 16.99 -2.72 26.68
N LEU A 10 16.87 -3.93 26.13
CA LEU A 10 17.18 -4.23 24.72
C LEU A 10 16.12 -3.53 23.85
N LEU A 11 16.47 -2.38 23.30
CA LEU A 11 15.72 -1.76 22.21
C LEU A 11 15.91 -2.61 20.97
N LEU A 12 14.94 -3.49 20.65
CA LEU A 12 14.85 -4.15 19.35
C LEU A 12 14.55 -3.09 18.30
N SER A 13 15.60 -2.50 17.74
CA SER A 13 15.49 -1.69 16.53
C SER A 13 15.16 -2.62 15.36
N CYS A 14 13.93 -2.62 14.87
CA CYS A 14 13.54 -3.29 13.63
C CYS A 14 14.26 -2.64 12.44
N LYS A 15 15.50 -3.06 12.18
CA LYS A 15 16.25 -2.66 10.97
C LYS A 15 15.82 -3.58 9.84
N THR A 16 15.34 -2.99 8.74
CA THR A 16 15.10 -3.71 7.47
C THR A 16 16.38 -4.40 7.03
N THR A 17 16.32 -5.68 6.73
CA THR A 17 17.50 -6.43 6.27
C THR A 17 17.78 -6.11 4.79
N PRO A 18 19.03 -6.28 4.30
CA PRO A 18 19.35 -6.13 2.88
C PRO A 18 18.48 -7.01 1.98
N GLN A 19 18.12 -8.20 2.43
CA GLN A 19 17.23 -9.12 1.71
C GLN A 19 15.81 -8.53 1.56
N GLN A 20 15.21 -8.01 2.63
CA GLN A 20 13.88 -7.37 2.57
C GLN A 20 13.88 -6.16 1.64
N THR A 21 14.97 -5.40 1.58
CA THR A 21 15.12 -4.27 0.66
C THR A 21 15.14 -4.74 -0.80
N LEU A 22 15.81 -5.85 -1.11
CA LEU A 22 15.84 -6.42 -2.45
C LEU A 22 14.46 -6.94 -2.86
N GLU A 23 13.81 -7.71 -2.00
CA GLU A 23 12.44 -8.23 -2.23
C GLU A 23 11.44 -7.12 -2.50
N LEU A 24 11.49 -6.02 -1.74
CA LEU A 24 10.64 -4.86 -1.96
C LEU A 24 10.89 -4.21 -3.33
N LYS A 25 12.15 -4.04 -3.73
CA LYS A 25 12.50 -3.48 -5.05
C LYS A 25 12.00 -4.34 -6.21
N GLU A 26 12.14 -5.65 -6.10
CA GLU A 26 11.64 -6.58 -7.12
C GLU A 26 10.11 -6.56 -7.19
N SER A 27 9.43 -6.52 -6.06
CA SER A 27 7.98 -6.40 -5.98
C SER A 27 7.48 -5.08 -6.60
N ILE A 28 8.12 -3.95 -6.29
CA ILE A 28 7.82 -2.65 -6.91
C ILE A 28 7.94 -2.73 -8.43
N ALA A 29 9.02 -3.35 -8.94
CA ALA A 29 9.23 -3.48 -10.38
C ALA A 29 8.12 -4.30 -11.08
N ARG A 30 7.66 -5.40 -10.47
CA ARG A 30 6.52 -6.18 -10.99
C ARG A 30 5.22 -5.40 -10.86
N GLY A 31 5.01 -4.72 -9.75
CA GLY A 31 3.83 -3.90 -9.47
C GLY A 31 3.62 -2.75 -10.44
N ALA A 32 4.71 -2.19 -11.00
CA ALA A 32 4.63 -1.18 -12.05
C ALA A 32 3.86 -1.69 -13.28
N GLY A 33 4.13 -2.94 -13.72
CA GLY A 33 3.41 -3.56 -14.82
C GLY A 33 1.94 -3.84 -14.51
N VAL A 34 1.63 -4.23 -13.28
CA VAL A 34 0.23 -4.41 -12.84
C VAL A 34 -0.49 -3.05 -12.83
N TYR A 35 0.15 -2.00 -12.34
CA TYR A 35 -0.41 -0.65 -12.34
C TYR A 35 -0.73 -0.15 -13.75
N GLU A 36 0.20 -0.27 -14.67
CA GLU A 36 0.03 0.14 -16.06
C GLU A 36 -1.16 -0.56 -16.73
N ASN A 37 -1.33 -1.85 -16.48
CA ASN A 37 -2.37 -2.64 -17.14
C ASN A 37 -3.75 -2.48 -16.51
N PHE A 38 -3.86 -2.21 -15.20
CA PHE A 38 -5.14 -2.29 -14.49
C PHE A 38 -5.57 -1.01 -13.76
N CYS A 39 -4.65 -0.08 -13.48
CA CYS A 39 -4.92 1.04 -12.57
C CYS A 39 -4.80 2.41 -13.26
N MET A 40 -3.84 2.54 -14.18
CA MET A 40 -3.41 3.80 -14.77
C MET A 40 -4.54 4.53 -15.52
N ASN A 41 -5.49 3.81 -16.12
CA ASN A 41 -6.60 4.42 -16.86
C ASN A 41 -7.51 5.28 -15.97
N CYS A 42 -7.64 4.96 -14.67
CA CYS A 42 -8.44 5.71 -13.72
C CYS A 42 -7.57 6.59 -12.81
N HIS A 43 -6.47 6.04 -12.29
CA HIS A 43 -5.62 6.75 -11.34
C HIS A 43 -4.52 7.60 -11.99
N MET A 44 -4.43 7.62 -13.32
CA MET A 44 -3.47 8.36 -14.15
C MET A 44 -2.02 7.89 -13.98
N PRO A 45 -1.12 8.19 -14.95
CA PRO A 45 0.25 7.66 -14.97
C PRO A 45 1.10 8.01 -13.74
N ASN A 46 0.84 9.16 -13.12
CA ASN A 46 1.58 9.63 -11.94
C ASN A 46 0.76 9.48 -10.65
N GLY A 47 -0.30 8.68 -10.66
CA GLY A 47 -1.15 8.47 -9.49
C GLY A 47 -1.91 9.72 -9.04
N GLU A 48 -2.05 10.73 -9.89
CA GLU A 48 -2.73 11.99 -9.59
C GLU A 48 -4.25 11.87 -9.53
N GLY A 49 -4.82 10.83 -10.15
CA GLY A 49 -6.26 10.64 -10.24
C GLY A 49 -6.98 11.74 -11.03
N ILE A 50 -8.30 11.79 -10.91
CA ILE A 50 -9.17 12.84 -11.48
C ILE A 50 -10.06 13.35 -10.36
N THR A 51 -9.94 14.64 -10.04
CA THR A 51 -10.69 15.27 -8.94
C THR A 51 -12.19 15.00 -9.07
N ASN A 52 -12.83 14.62 -7.98
CA ASN A 52 -14.24 14.24 -7.85
C ASN A 52 -14.66 12.97 -8.64
N ALA A 53 -13.77 12.34 -9.39
CA ALA A 53 -14.06 11.11 -10.13
C ALA A 53 -13.23 9.92 -9.61
N PHE A 54 -11.91 10.02 -9.69
CA PHE A 54 -10.99 8.97 -9.26
C PHE A 54 -9.96 9.54 -8.28
N PRO A 55 -9.86 8.99 -7.05
CA PRO A 55 -8.98 9.55 -6.04
C PRO A 55 -7.50 9.46 -6.46
N PRO A 56 -6.66 10.40 -6.02
CA PRO A 56 -5.24 10.29 -6.17
C PRO A 56 -4.69 9.13 -5.34
N LEU A 57 -3.59 8.53 -5.81
CA LEU A 57 -2.76 7.60 -5.06
C LEU A 57 -1.44 8.28 -4.64
N ALA A 58 -0.97 9.24 -5.45
CA ALA A 58 0.19 10.05 -5.13
C ALA A 58 -0.08 10.91 -3.88
N LYS A 59 0.74 10.75 -2.85
CA LYS A 59 0.65 11.49 -1.57
C LYS A 59 -0.77 11.46 -0.96
N ALA A 60 -1.46 10.33 -1.12
CA ALA A 60 -2.81 10.14 -0.63
C ALA A 60 -2.82 9.70 0.83
N ASP A 61 -3.44 10.50 1.70
CA ASP A 61 -3.56 10.20 3.13
C ASP A 61 -4.32 8.89 3.39
N TYR A 62 -5.36 8.61 2.61
CA TYR A 62 -6.09 7.35 2.70
C TYR A 62 -5.19 6.14 2.44
N LEU A 63 -4.42 6.16 1.35
CA LEU A 63 -3.50 5.07 0.99
C LEU A 63 -2.43 4.86 2.06
N MET A 64 -1.84 5.95 2.55
CA MET A 64 -0.72 5.89 3.50
C MET A 64 -1.16 5.53 4.92
N ASN A 65 -2.38 5.89 5.34
CA ASN A 65 -2.84 5.70 6.71
C ASN A 65 -3.83 4.55 6.89
N LYS A 66 -4.41 4.03 5.80
CA LYS A 66 -5.42 2.95 5.82
C LYS A 66 -4.96 1.75 4.99
N ARG A 67 -3.82 1.19 5.37
CA ARG A 67 -3.16 0.09 4.65
C ARG A 67 -4.08 -1.11 4.39
N ARG A 68 -4.79 -1.59 5.42
CA ARG A 68 -5.68 -2.75 5.30
C ARG A 68 -6.85 -2.47 4.35
N GLU A 69 -7.47 -1.32 4.49
CA GLU A 69 -8.57 -0.88 3.63
C GLU A 69 -8.13 -0.67 2.18
N SER A 70 -6.92 -0.17 1.98
CA SER A 70 -6.34 0.01 0.65
C SER A 70 -6.06 -1.34 -0.03
N ILE A 71 -5.49 -2.32 0.68
CA ILE A 71 -5.31 -3.69 0.17
C ILE A 71 -6.67 -4.32 -0.14
N LYS A 72 -7.66 -4.15 0.75
CA LYS A 72 -9.02 -4.66 0.54
C LYS A 72 -9.64 -4.07 -0.73
N ALA A 73 -9.49 -2.76 -0.96
CA ALA A 73 -10.00 -2.07 -2.13
C ALA A 73 -9.42 -2.64 -3.44
N VAL A 74 -8.12 -2.92 -3.48
CA VAL A 74 -7.48 -3.52 -4.65
C VAL A 74 -7.94 -4.96 -4.87
N LYS A 75 -8.08 -5.73 -3.79
CA LYS A 75 -8.43 -7.17 -3.87
C LYS A 75 -9.89 -7.41 -4.20
N TYR A 76 -10.80 -6.68 -3.57
CA TYR A 76 -12.24 -6.93 -3.63
C TYR A 76 -13.06 -5.80 -4.25
N GLY A 77 -12.40 -4.72 -4.65
CA GLY A 77 -13.06 -3.52 -5.09
C GLY A 77 -13.47 -2.61 -3.92
N LEU A 78 -13.98 -1.46 -4.27
CA LEU A 78 -14.44 -0.45 -3.31
C LEU A 78 -15.74 0.19 -3.82
N SER A 79 -16.71 0.34 -2.96
CA SER A 79 -17.94 1.08 -3.22
C SER A 79 -18.31 1.92 -1.98
N GLY A 80 -19.05 2.98 -2.21
CA GLY A 80 -19.40 3.92 -1.16
C GLY A 80 -18.43 5.09 -1.05
N GLU A 81 -18.75 5.98 -0.14
CA GLU A 81 -18.04 7.24 0.04
C GLU A 81 -16.72 7.05 0.80
N ILE A 82 -15.66 7.65 0.26
CA ILE A 82 -14.38 7.80 0.97
C ILE A 82 -13.90 9.24 0.87
N THR A 83 -13.07 9.65 1.80
CA THR A 83 -12.38 10.94 1.75
C THR A 83 -10.88 10.71 1.56
N VAL A 84 -10.30 11.37 0.57
CA VAL A 84 -8.86 11.33 0.26
C VAL A 84 -8.35 12.77 0.17
N ASN A 85 -7.37 13.12 0.97
CA ASN A 85 -6.79 14.47 1.04
C ASN A 85 -7.87 15.56 1.21
N GLY A 86 -8.90 15.30 2.00
CA GLY A 86 -9.99 16.24 2.26
C GLY A 86 -11.06 16.33 1.15
N VAL A 87 -10.92 15.58 0.05
CA VAL A 87 -11.90 15.52 -1.04
C VAL A 87 -12.71 14.23 -0.94
N THR A 88 -14.03 14.35 -1.08
CA THR A 88 -14.94 13.21 -1.06
C THR A 88 -15.06 12.57 -2.44
N TYR A 89 -14.94 11.25 -2.49
CA TYR A 89 -15.13 10.41 -3.68
C TYR A 89 -16.20 9.37 -3.40
N ASN A 90 -17.11 9.16 -4.34
CA ASN A 90 -18.20 8.18 -4.24
C ASN A 90 -18.33 7.37 -5.54
N SER A 91 -17.21 7.10 -6.19
CA SER A 91 -17.14 6.24 -7.37
C SER A 91 -16.89 4.80 -6.96
N SER A 92 -17.31 3.86 -7.80
CA SER A 92 -17.02 2.44 -7.57
C SER A 92 -15.71 2.04 -8.24
N MET A 93 -14.87 1.32 -7.52
CA MET A 93 -13.70 0.62 -8.04
C MET A 93 -14.03 -0.88 -8.11
N ALA A 94 -14.00 -1.45 -9.31
CA ALA A 94 -14.31 -2.88 -9.47
C ALA A 94 -13.17 -3.76 -8.93
N ALA A 95 -13.51 -4.97 -8.47
CA ALA A 95 -12.53 -6.01 -8.24
C ALA A 95 -11.93 -6.46 -9.58
N LEU A 96 -10.62 -6.48 -9.67
CA LEU A 96 -9.90 -6.75 -10.93
C LEU A 96 -9.51 -8.23 -11.10
N GLY A 97 -9.82 -9.09 -10.14
CA GLY A 97 -9.47 -10.52 -10.19
C GLY A 97 -7.97 -10.80 -10.06
N LEU A 98 -7.21 -9.88 -9.49
CA LEU A 98 -5.78 -10.05 -9.27
C LEU A 98 -5.51 -11.13 -8.23
N SER A 99 -4.44 -11.90 -8.43
CA SER A 99 -3.91 -12.83 -7.43
C SER A 99 -3.34 -12.08 -6.22
N ASP A 100 -3.21 -12.76 -5.08
CA ASP A 100 -2.61 -12.16 -3.87
C ASP A 100 -1.18 -11.65 -4.11
N HIS A 101 -0.43 -12.27 -5.04
CA HIS A 101 0.89 -11.79 -5.46
C HIS A 101 0.81 -10.47 -6.24
N GLU A 102 -0.08 -10.36 -7.19
CA GLU A 102 -0.27 -9.14 -7.99
C GLU A 102 -0.79 -7.99 -7.14
N VAL A 103 -1.71 -8.27 -6.21
CA VAL A 103 -2.18 -7.29 -5.22
C VAL A 103 -1.02 -6.80 -4.37
N ALA A 104 -0.18 -7.71 -3.84
CA ALA A 104 0.99 -7.32 -3.05
C ALA A 104 1.97 -6.47 -3.88
N ASP A 105 2.26 -6.89 -5.11
CA ASP A 105 3.20 -6.18 -6.00
C ASP A 105 2.70 -4.78 -6.34
N VAL A 106 1.44 -4.62 -6.74
CA VAL A 106 0.90 -3.29 -7.08
C VAL A 106 0.77 -2.39 -5.84
N MET A 107 0.44 -2.95 -4.68
CA MET A 107 0.45 -2.19 -3.43
C MET A 107 1.86 -1.69 -3.08
N ASN A 108 2.88 -2.52 -3.22
CA ASN A 108 4.26 -2.11 -3.02
C ASN A 108 4.69 -1.01 -4.00
N TYR A 109 4.22 -1.08 -5.25
CA TYR A 109 4.47 -0.03 -6.24
C TYR A 109 3.83 1.30 -5.84
N VAL A 110 2.52 1.33 -5.58
CA VAL A 110 1.81 2.60 -5.29
C VAL A 110 2.22 3.20 -3.95
N LEU A 111 2.56 2.38 -2.96
CA LEU A 111 3.03 2.83 -1.63
C LEU A 111 4.45 3.41 -1.65
N ASN A 112 5.22 3.22 -2.74
CA ASN A 112 6.60 3.68 -2.87
C ASN A 112 6.84 4.47 -4.16
N SER A 113 5.78 5.03 -4.76
CA SER A 113 5.86 5.83 -5.99
C SER A 113 5.36 7.25 -5.77
N TRP A 114 5.71 8.18 -6.65
CA TRP A 114 5.21 9.56 -6.72
C TRP A 114 5.37 10.37 -5.43
N GLY A 115 6.39 10.06 -4.65
CA GLY A 115 6.66 10.69 -3.34
C GLY A 115 5.97 10.00 -2.17
N ASN A 116 5.29 8.86 -2.37
CA ASN A 116 4.96 7.93 -1.31
C ASN A 116 6.23 7.16 -0.90
N ASP A 117 6.40 6.94 0.39
CA ASP A 117 7.56 6.22 0.95
C ASP A 117 7.11 5.47 2.22
N ASP A 118 6.44 4.33 2.02
CA ASP A 118 6.01 3.46 3.13
C ASP A 118 7.17 2.59 3.64
N GLY A 119 8.07 2.16 2.75
CA GLY A 119 9.24 1.34 3.07
C GLY A 119 8.93 -0.04 3.64
N LYS A 120 7.65 -0.33 3.95
CA LYS A 120 7.19 -1.58 4.54
C LYS A 120 6.58 -2.47 3.45
N ILE A 121 7.21 -3.61 3.19
CA ILE A 121 6.73 -4.55 2.18
C ILE A 121 5.32 -5.08 2.49
N VAL A 122 4.43 -5.09 1.49
CA VAL A 122 3.19 -5.87 1.45
C VAL A 122 3.54 -7.25 0.93
N THR A 123 3.15 -8.29 1.64
CA THR A 123 3.40 -9.68 1.24
C THR A 123 2.13 -10.35 0.75
N PRO A 124 2.21 -11.38 -0.13
CA PRO A 124 1.04 -12.19 -0.48
C PRO A 124 0.36 -12.82 0.73
N ALA A 125 1.14 -13.19 1.76
CA ALA A 125 0.61 -13.72 3.01
C ALA A 125 -0.18 -12.67 3.83
N GLU A 126 0.16 -11.38 3.73
CA GLU A 126 -0.64 -10.28 4.29
C GLU A 126 -1.95 -10.14 3.50
N VAL A 127 -1.87 -10.13 2.17
CA VAL A 127 -3.03 -10.01 1.28
C VAL A 127 -4.02 -11.17 1.47
N SER A 128 -3.53 -12.41 1.63
CA SER A 128 -4.38 -13.59 1.83
C SER A 128 -5.26 -13.52 3.08
N LYS A 129 -4.85 -12.76 4.10
CA LYS A 129 -5.59 -12.55 5.35
C LYS A 129 -6.63 -11.43 5.28
N ILE A 130 -6.70 -10.71 4.17
CA ILE A 130 -7.72 -9.69 3.95
C ILE A 130 -9.00 -10.37 3.50
N GLU A 131 -10.06 -10.17 4.26
CA GLU A 131 -11.40 -10.69 3.98
C GLU A 131 -12.29 -9.61 3.37
N PRO A 132 -13.34 -9.98 2.60
CA PRO A 132 -14.33 -9.07 2.01
C PRO A 132 -15.03 -8.15 3.00
#